data_c17c5b9e0d0d505845aaa76fccdc9f43
#
_entry.id   c17c5b9e0d0d505845aaa76fccdc9f43
#
_cell.length_a   1.000
_cell.length_b   1.000
_cell.length_c   1.000
_cell.angle_alpha   90.00
_cell.angle_beta   90.00
_cell.angle_gamma   90.00
#
_symmetry.space_group_name_H-M   'P 1'
#
loop_
_entity.id
_entity.type
_entity.pdbx_description
1 polymer ?
#
loop_
_entity_poly.entity_id
_entity_poly.type
_entity_poly.pdbx_seq_one_letter_code
_entity_poly.pdbx_strand_id
1 'polypeptide(L)'
;MAHFAKLDENNVVLEVHCVNNIELLTSEGKESETMGYAFLVRWSGGYSRWKQTSYNGTIRKNYAGVGYTYDSTRDAFIPAKPFASWTLNETTRRWDAPTPYPTDEKRYSWNEEQLAWVEISWPVEPQ
;
A
#
# COMPACT_ATOMS: atom_id res chain seq x y z
N MET A 1 -8.17 -7.21 15.00
CA MET A 1 -7.92 -5.80 14.76
C MET A 1 -8.05 -5.48 13.30
N ALA A 2 -8.55 -4.30 12.98
CA ALA A 2 -8.57 -3.81 11.62
C ALA A 2 -7.58 -2.65 11.47
N HIS A 3 -7.11 -2.43 10.26
CA HIS A 3 -6.20 -1.35 9.94
C HIS A 3 -6.91 -0.38 9.01
N PHE A 4 -6.72 0.92 9.25
CA PHE A 4 -7.33 1.97 8.46
C PHE A 4 -6.26 2.95 8.02
N ALA A 5 -6.30 3.30 6.74
CA ALA A 5 -5.44 4.34 6.19
C ALA A 5 -6.09 5.71 6.37
N LYS A 6 -5.32 6.66 6.86
CA LYS A 6 -5.69 8.07 6.87
C LYS A 6 -5.25 8.67 5.55
N LEU A 7 -6.19 9.21 4.80
CA LEU A 7 -5.92 9.73 3.45
C LEU A 7 -5.95 11.26 3.45
N ASP A 8 -5.12 11.86 2.60
CA ASP A 8 -5.22 13.28 2.33
C ASP A 8 -6.32 13.57 1.29
N GLU A 9 -6.46 14.81 0.87
CA GLU A 9 -7.46 15.23 -0.09
C GLU A 9 -7.27 14.62 -1.49
N ASN A 10 -6.08 14.09 -1.79
CA ASN A 10 -5.76 13.42 -3.04
C ASN A 10 -5.74 11.90 -2.91
N ASN A 11 -6.26 11.37 -1.79
CA ASN A 11 -6.27 9.95 -1.48
C ASN A 11 -4.88 9.33 -1.28
N VAL A 12 -3.90 10.14 -0.93
CA VAL A 12 -2.56 9.65 -0.57
C VAL A 12 -2.54 9.29 0.91
N VAL A 13 -1.98 8.12 1.22
CA VAL A 13 -1.92 7.61 2.60
C VAL A 13 -0.94 8.43 3.42
N LEU A 14 -1.44 9.03 4.50
CA LEU A 14 -0.63 9.80 5.46
C LEU A 14 -0.16 8.94 6.62
N GLU A 15 -1.03 8.08 7.12
CA GLU A 15 -0.80 7.22 8.29
C GLU A 15 -1.66 5.97 8.17
N VAL A 16 -1.30 4.92 8.91
CA VAL A 16 -2.13 3.72 9.04
C VAL A 16 -2.34 3.46 10.53
N HIS A 17 -3.60 3.29 10.93
CA HIS A 17 -3.98 3.08 12.32
C HIS A 17 -4.66 1.74 12.51
N CYS A 18 -4.42 1.12 13.66
CA CYS A 18 -5.13 -0.09 14.07
C CYS A 18 -6.37 0.31 14.88
N VAL A 19 -7.48 -0.37 14.62
CA VAL A 19 -8.72 -0.19 15.37
C VAL A 19 -9.03 -1.50 16.09
N ASN A 20 -9.31 -1.41 17.40
CA ASN A 20 -9.63 -2.56 18.21
C ASN A 20 -10.94 -3.21 17.73
N ASN A 21 -11.01 -4.52 17.79
CA ASN A 21 -12.17 -5.28 17.32
C ASN A 21 -13.49 -4.81 17.93
N ILE A 22 -13.50 -4.43 19.21
CA ILE A 22 -14.72 -3.98 19.87
C ILE A 22 -15.30 -2.71 19.22
N GLU A 23 -14.46 -1.86 18.67
CA GLU A 23 -14.91 -0.64 17.99
C GLU A 23 -15.46 -0.91 16.59
N LEU A 24 -15.27 -2.13 16.08
CA LEU A 24 -15.73 -2.52 14.75
C LEU A 24 -17.12 -3.19 14.79
N LEU A 25 -17.62 -3.54 15.99
CA LEU A 25 -18.81 -4.35 16.11
C LEU A 25 -20.08 -3.54 15.84
N THR A 26 -20.96 -4.11 15.02
CA THR A 26 -22.33 -3.63 14.86
C THR A 26 -23.18 -4.08 16.05
N SER A 27 -24.43 -3.61 16.12
CA SER A 27 -25.40 -4.05 17.13
C SER A 27 -25.66 -5.58 17.07
N GLU A 28 -25.37 -6.20 15.93
CA GLU A 28 -25.52 -7.64 15.72
C GLU A 28 -24.24 -8.42 16.05
N GLY A 29 -23.19 -7.74 16.52
CA GLY A 29 -21.91 -8.37 16.86
C GLY A 29 -21.02 -8.71 15.68
N LYS A 30 -21.28 -8.12 14.52
CA LYS A 30 -20.46 -8.32 13.30
C LYS A 30 -19.51 -7.16 13.09
N GLU A 31 -18.31 -7.46 12.59
CA GLU A 31 -17.33 -6.42 12.24
C GLU A 31 -17.76 -5.66 10.99
N SER A 32 -17.53 -4.34 11.00
CA SER A 32 -17.94 -3.46 9.91
C SER A 32 -16.93 -2.33 9.72
N GLU A 33 -16.57 -2.08 8.46
CA GLU A 33 -15.75 -0.92 8.11
C GLU A 33 -16.43 0.38 8.52
N THR A 34 -17.74 0.47 8.35
CA THR A 34 -18.51 1.67 8.72
C THR A 34 -18.36 2.00 10.20
N MET A 35 -18.35 0.97 11.06
CA MET A 35 -18.19 1.18 12.50
C MET A 35 -16.78 1.68 12.84
N GLY A 36 -15.76 1.09 12.24
CA GLY A 36 -14.37 1.53 12.44
C GLY A 36 -14.15 2.94 11.91
N TYR A 37 -14.72 3.25 10.76
CA TYR A 37 -14.70 4.59 10.20
C TYR A 37 -15.31 5.61 11.18
N ALA A 38 -16.50 5.32 11.69
CA ALA A 38 -17.17 6.21 12.63
C ALA A 38 -16.36 6.42 13.91
N PHE A 39 -15.73 5.35 14.42
CA PHE A 39 -14.84 5.45 15.58
C PHE A 39 -13.69 6.41 15.30
N LEU A 40 -13.01 6.26 14.16
CA LEU A 40 -11.85 7.09 13.82
C LEU A 40 -12.24 8.55 13.58
N VAL A 41 -13.40 8.81 13.00
CA VAL A 41 -13.88 10.19 12.85
C VAL A 41 -14.03 10.84 14.21
N ARG A 42 -14.65 10.14 15.18
CA ARG A 42 -14.80 10.67 16.55
C ARG A 42 -13.44 10.82 17.24
N TRP A 43 -12.61 9.78 17.15
CA TRP A 43 -11.31 9.73 17.82
C TRP A 43 -10.38 10.85 17.33
N SER A 44 -10.43 11.14 16.02
CA SER A 44 -9.54 12.14 15.41
C SER A 44 -10.06 13.58 15.50
N GLY A 45 -11.21 13.78 16.13
CA GLY A 45 -11.79 15.12 16.25
C GLY A 45 -12.50 15.59 14.98
N GLY A 46 -12.96 14.65 14.15
CA GLY A 46 -13.75 14.97 12.97
C GLY A 46 -13.07 14.74 11.63
N TYR A 47 -11.84 14.22 11.62
CA TYR A 47 -11.18 13.89 10.36
C TYR A 47 -11.93 12.73 9.69
N SER A 48 -12.30 12.88 8.42
CA SER A 48 -13.26 11.99 7.77
C SER A 48 -12.70 11.17 6.60
N ARG A 49 -11.40 11.22 6.34
CA ARG A 49 -10.82 10.52 5.18
C ARG A 49 -10.10 9.26 5.63
N TRP A 50 -10.86 8.24 5.96
CA TRP A 50 -10.35 6.94 6.42
C TRP A 50 -10.83 5.84 5.49
N LYS A 51 -9.95 4.87 5.21
CA LYS A 51 -10.28 3.71 4.39
C LYS A 51 -9.63 2.48 4.96
N GLN A 52 -10.42 1.42 5.15
CA GLN A 52 -9.88 0.18 5.68
C GLN A 52 -8.91 -0.46 4.70
N THR A 53 -7.78 -0.93 5.22
CA THR A 53 -6.81 -1.74 4.51
C THR A 53 -6.67 -3.08 5.23
N SER A 54 -5.94 -4.03 4.66
CA SER A 54 -5.73 -5.35 5.27
C SER A 54 -4.25 -5.67 5.30
N TYR A 55 -3.74 -5.98 6.49
CA TYR A 55 -2.35 -6.37 6.67
C TYR A 55 -1.97 -7.55 5.78
N ASN A 56 -2.89 -8.51 5.59
CA ASN A 56 -2.65 -9.71 4.80
C ASN A 56 -3.08 -9.57 3.34
N GLY A 57 -3.47 -8.38 2.91
CA GLY A 57 -3.89 -8.15 1.53
C GLY A 57 -5.19 -8.81 1.13
N THR A 58 -6.07 -9.09 2.10
CA THR A 58 -7.35 -9.78 1.83
C THR A 58 -8.40 -8.86 1.23
N ILE A 59 -8.26 -7.55 1.42
CA ILE A 59 -9.10 -6.54 0.77
C ILE A 59 -8.21 -5.46 0.17
N ARG A 60 -8.69 -4.83 -0.90
CA ARG A 60 -8.03 -3.68 -1.54
C ARG A 60 -6.55 -3.92 -1.88
N LYS A 61 -6.23 -5.16 -2.22
CA LYS A 61 -4.95 -5.63 -2.77
C LYS A 61 -3.76 -5.46 -1.81
N ASN A 62 -3.09 -4.32 -1.87
CA ASN A 62 -1.88 -4.11 -1.08
C ASN A 62 -2.21 -3.54 0.29
N TYR A 63 -1.48 -3.96 1.31
CA TYR A 63 -1.54 -3.27 2.60
C TYR A 63 -1.07 -1.83 2.41
N ALA A 64 -1.87 -0.88 2.91
CA ALA A 64 -1.57 0.53 2.74
C ALA A 64 -0.26 0.91 3.43
N GLY A 65 0.57 1.65 2.73
CA GLY A 65 1.77 2.26 3.28
C GLY A 65 1.73 3.76 3.07
N VAL A 66 2.49 4.50 3.87
CA VAL A 66 2.61 5.96 3.72
C VAL A 66 3.10 6.26 2.31
N GLY A 67 2.43 7.20 1.63
CA GLY A 67 2.74 7.55 0.25
C GLY A 67 2.01 6.75 -0.81
N TYR A 68 1.34 5.65 -0.43
CA TYR A 68 0.48 4.91 -1.36
C TYR A 68 -0.74 5.75 -1.69
N THR A 69 -1.38 5.46 -2.81
CA THR A 69 -2.63 6.12 -3.20
C THR A 69 -3.78 5.12 -3.16
N TYR A 70 -4.89 5.51 -2.55
CA TYR A 70 -6.12 4.74 -2.68
C TYR A 70 -6.83 5.11 -3.97
N ASP A 71 -6.99 4.13 -4.86
CA ASP A 71 -7.69 4.29 -6.14
C ASP A 71 -9.12 3.78 -5.97
N SER A 72 -10.09 4.70 -5.96
CA SER A 72 -11.49 4.35 -5.72
C SER A 72 -12.11 3.60 -6.89
N THR A 73 -11.64 3.83 -8.10
CA THR A 73 -12.14 3.12 -9.29
C THR A 73 -11.75 1.64 -9.25
N ARG A 74 -10.52 1.35 -8.83
CA ARG A 74 -10.01 -0.02 -8.69
C ARG A 74 -10.31 -0.62 -7.32
N ASP A 75 -10.73 0.20 -6.37
CA ASP A 75 -10.88 -0.16 -4.96
C ASP A 75 -9.62 -0.87 -4.43
N ALA A 76 -8.50 -0.20 -4.55
CA ALA A 76 -7.20 -0.77 -4.21
C ALA A 76 -6.22 0.29 -3.76
N PHE A 77 -5.30 -0.11 -2.86
CA PHE A 77 -4.14 0.70 -2.50
C PHE A 77 -3.00 0.39 -3.46
N ILE A 78 -2.45 1.43 -4.06
CA ILE A 78 -1.42 1.32 -5.09
C ILE A 78 -0.15 2.01 -4.59
N PRO A 79 1.01 1.32 -4.59
CA PRO A 79 2.28 1.94 -4.21
C PRO A 79 2.60 3.12 -5.11
N ALA A 80 3.43 4.05 -4.63
CA ALA A 80 3.91 5.14 -5.45
C ALA A 80 4.68 4.60 -6.65
N LYS A 81 4.46 5.19 -7.83
CA LYS A 81 5.15 4.76 -9.04
C LYS A 81 6.64 4.99 -8.91
N PRO A 82 7.47 3.94 -8.98
CA PRO A 82 8.90 4.08 -8.70
C PRO A 82 9.67 4.73 -9.85
N PHE A 83 9.27 4.47 -11.10
CA PHE A 83 9.95 4.98 -12.30
C PHE A 83 8.94 5.22 -13.41
N ALA A 84 9.22 6.18 -14.27
CA ALA A 84 8.29 6.59 -15.33
C ALA A 84 7.98 5.47 -16.33
N SER A 85 8.93 4.56 -16.56
CA SER A 85 8.76 3.46 -17.54
C SER A 85 7.95 2.28 -17.01
N TRP A 86 7.76 2.19 -15.69
CA TRP A 86 7.06 1.06 -15.10
C TRP A 86 5.55 1.19 -15.32
N THR A 87 4.88 0.05 -15.46
CA THR A 87 3.45 0.01 -15.71
C THR A 87 2.72 -0.70 -14.56
N LEU A 88 1.48 -0.28 -14.33
CA LEU A 88 0.66 -0.86 -13.28
C LEU A 88 0.16 -2.24 -13.70
N ASN A 89 0.42 -3.25 -12.88
CA ASN A 89 -0.15 -4.58 -13.03
C ASN A 89 -1.59 -4.55 -12.50
N GLU A 90 -2.57 -4.74 -13.39
CA GLU A 90 -3.98 -4.64 -13.02
C GLU A 90 -4.46 -5.78 -12.12
N THR A 91 -3.70 -6.87 -12.03
CA THR A 91 -4.03 -7.99 -11.13
C THR A 91 -3.49 -7.78 -9.73
N THR A 92 -2.21 -7.39 -9.60
CA THR A 92 -1.56 -7.22 -8.29
C THR A 92 -1.69 -5.80 -7.75
N ARG A 93 -2.01 -4.84 -8.59
CA ARG A 93 -1.99 -3.40 -8.29
C ARG A 93 -0.60 -2.93 -7.82
N ARG A 94 0.43 -3.55 -8.37
CA ARG A 94 1.82 -3.17 -8.17
C ARG A 94 2.44 -2.76 -9.49
N TRP A 95 3.59 -2.11 -9.43
CA TRP A 95 4.27 -1.60 -10.61
C TRP A 95 5.26 -2.62 -11.13
N ASP A 96 5.19 -2.90 -12.43
CA ASP A 96 6.10 -3.83 -13.11
C ASP A 96 7.06 -3.06 -14.00
N ALA A 97 8.34 -3.44 -13.94
CA ALA A 97 9.35 -2.92 -14.87
C ALA A 97 9.07 -3.42 -16.29
N PRO A 98 9.50 -2.67 -17.32
CA PRO A 98 9.35 -3.13 -18.72
C PRO A 98 10.06 -4.45 -18.99
N THR A 99 11.12 -4.75 -18.23
CA THR A 99 11.91 -5.97 -18.36
C THR A 99 11.83 -6.75 -17.04
N PRO A 100 11.56 -8.07 -17.09
CA PRO A 100 11.50 -8.86 -15.85
C PRO A 100 12.81 -8.86 -15.09
N TYR A 101 12.71 -8.93 -13.76
CA TYR A 101 13.88 -9.05 -12.89
C TYR A 101 14.63 -10.34 -13.22
N PRO A 102 15.98 -10.29 -13.38
CA PRO A 102 16.76 -11.49 -13.69
C PRO A 102 16.63 -12.58 -12.63
N THR A 103 16.71 -13.83 -13.06
CA THR A 103 16.53 -15.02 -12.20
C THR A 103 17.82 -15.78 -11.96
N ASP A 104 18.97 -15.15 -12.14
CA ASP A 104 20.29 -15.78 -12.00
C ASP A 104 20.87 -15.71 -10.58
N GLU A 105 20.02 -15.37 -9.60
CA GLU A 105 20.35 -15.25 -8.17
C GLU A 105 21.30 -14.10 -7.83
N LYS A 106 21.64 -13.26 -8.79
CA LYS A 106 22.39 -12.02 -8.57
C LYS A 106 21.46 -10.89 -8.15
N ARG A 107 22.01 -9.80 -7.67
CA ARG A 107 21.23 -8.62 -7.27
C ARG A 107 21.36 -7.52 -8.31
N TYR A 108 20.22 -6.85 -8.56
CA TYR A 108 20.13 -5.82 -9.58
C TYR A 108 19.39 -4.61 -9.04
N SER A 109 19.71 -3.43 -9.58
CA SER A 109 18.90 -2.24 -9.42
C SER A 109 18.45 -1.76 -10.80
N TRP A 110 17.28 -1.12 -10.82
CA TRP A 110 16.74 -0.60 -12.06
C TRP A 110 17.45 0.69 -12.45
N ASN A 111 17.89 0.78 -13.71
CA ASN A 111 18.46 2.00 -14.29
C ASN A 111 17.46 2.55 -15.30
N GLU A 112 16.82 3.65 -14.96
CA GLU A 112 15.76 4.22 -15.79
C GLU A 112 16.31 4.78 -17.10
N GLU A 113 17.51 5.34 -17.10
CA GLU A 113 18.12 5.88 -18.32
C GLU A 113 18.40 4.78 -19.34
N GLN A 114 18.87 3.62 -18.87
CA GLN A 114 19.19 2.49 -19.72
C GLN A 114 17.98 1.58 -19.96
N LEU A 115 16.90 1.76 -19.21
CA LEU A 115 15.72 0.89 -19.19
C LEU A 115 16.13 -0.58 -18.99
N ALA A 116 17.00 -0.80 -18.02
CA ALA A 116 17.58 -2.12 -17.78
C ALA A 116 17.92 -2.35 -16.30
N TRP A 117 17.97 -3.63 -15.93
CA TRP A 117 18.47 -4.03 -14.64
C TRP A 117 20.00 -4.05 -14.68
N VAL A 118 20.62 -3.37 -13.72
CA VAL A 118 22.07 -3.27 -13.61
C VAL A 118 22.53 -4.02 -12.36
N GLU A 119 23.48 -4.94 -12.53
CA GLU A 119 23.97 -5.74 -11.41
C GLU A 119 24.60 -4.87 -10.33
N ILE A 120 24.25 -5.14 -9.09
CA ILE A 120 24.82 -4.48 -7.92
C ILE A 120 26.02 -5.27 -7.47
N SER A 121 27.21 -4.64 -7.56
CA SER A 121 28.44 -5.23 -7.04
C SER A 121 28.59 -4.84 -5.58
N TRP A 122 28.62 -5.82 -4.69
CA TRP A 122 28.95 -5.55 -3.30
C TRP A 122 30.45 -5.34 -3.16
N PRO A 123 30.90 -4.41 -2.33
CA PRO A 123 32.31 -4.27 -2.05
C PRO A 123 32.85 -5.59 -1.51
N VAL A 124 33.93 -6.05 -2.09
CA VAL A 124 34.62 -7.21 -1.54
C VAL A 124 35.29 -6.80 -0.23
N GLU A 125 34.97 -7.50 0.84
CA GLU A 125 35.60 -7.19 2.12
C GLU A 125 37.11 -7.33 2.05
N PRO A 126 37.87 -6.42 2.68
CA PRO A 126 39.32 -6.54 2.75
C PRO A 126 39.67 -7.85 3.44
N GLN A 127 40.61 -8.54 2.89
CA GLN A 127 41.10 -9.83 3.43
C GLN A 127 42.36 -9.61 4.24
#